data_bfb0ada25755bf5294d483b789bef753
#
_entry.id   bfb0ada25755bf5294d483b789bef753
#
_cell.length_a   1.000
_cell.length_b   1.000
_cell.length_c   1.000
_cell.angle_alpha   90.00
_cell.angle_beta   90.00
_cell.angle_gamma   90.00
#
_symmetry.space_group_name_H-M   'P 1'
#
loop_
_entity.id
_entity.type
_entity.pdbx_description
1 polymer ?
#
loop_
_entity_poly.entity_id
_entity_poly.type
_entity_poly.pdbx_seq_one_letter_code
_entity_poly.pdbx_strand_id
1 'polypeptide(L)'
;RINSGHINKTYKIIYSDNESYILQKVNKKAIKNPKEIMFNINLLYKYVDRKYPEFLECEGKNFAETEEGFWRGYRYIENSAAYEKMPDLKSVYELGRTLGKFHHMTESACAEQFYAMDPDFHNTYKRIKKLKYYESEKYCNEFAFLNNMKKYVLKLTEKNLPVKVTHNDVKCSNVLLDKETHDGICMIDFDSVMSGLYVYDFGDGARSGCITDNLFDINKFKKYAEGYFSM
;
A
#
# COMPACT_ATOMS: atom_id res chain seq x y z
N ARG A 1 18.33 -3.89 -12.32
CA ARG A 1 17.80 -3.21 -11.13
C ARG A 1 16.54 -2.45 -11.53
N ILE A 2 15.47 -2.53 -10.74
CA ILE A 2 14.26 -1.72 -10.89
C ILE A 2 14.45 -0.49 -9.99
N ASN A 3 14.33 0.69 -10.57
CA ASN A 3 14.54 1.95 -9.84
C ASN A 3 13.22 2.57 -9.31
N SER A 4 12.07 1.92 -9.54
CA SER A 4 10.80 2.25 -8.92
C SER A 4 10.75 1.65 -7.51
N GLY A 5 10.54 2.45 -6.50
CA GLY A 5 10.53 2.03 -5.08
C GLY A 5 11.66 2.68 -4.30
N HIS A 6 11.29 3.35 -3.19
CA HIS A 6 12.21 4.22 -2.45
C HIS A 6 12.87 3.55 -1.24
N ILE A 7 12.35 2.40 -0.79
CA ILE A 7 12.76 1.76 0.47
C ILE A 7 13.71 0.59 0.20
N ASN A 8 13.26 -0.41 -0.54
CA ASN A 8 14.00 -1.65 -0.79
C ASN A 8 14.81 -1.58 -2.08
N LYS A 9 15.92 -2.32 -2.16
CA LYS A 9 16.63 -2.52 -3.43
C LYS A 9 15.97 -3.66 -4.18
N THR A 10 15.36 -3.38 -5.33
CA THR A 10 14.59 -4.34 -6.13
C THR A 10 15.28 -4.68 -7.43
N TYR A 11 15.31 -5.97 -7.77
CA TYR A 11 15.91 -6.50 -8.98
C TYR A 11 14.91 -7.42 -9.69
N LYS A 12 14.77 -7.30 -11.01
CA LYS A 12 14.15 -8.33 -11.85
C LYS A 12 15.25 -9.28 -12.28
N ILE A 13 15.07 -10.57 -12.06
CA ILE A 13 15.98 -11.64 -12.46
C ILE A 13 15.24 -12.45 -13.52
N ILE A 14 15.93 -12.73 -14.62
CA ILE A 14 15.44 -13.58 -15.71
C ILE A 14 16.30 -14.83 -15.73
N TYR A 15 15.68 -16.00 -15.68
CA TYR A 15 16.33 -17.29 -15.77
C TYR A 15 16.37 -17.80 -17.23
N SER A 16 17.15 -18.83 -17.49
CA SER A 16 17.33 -19.41 -18.82
C SER A 16 16.05 -20.01 -19.46
N ASP A 17 15.07 -20.32 -18.64
CA ASP A 17 13.74 -20.83 -19.04
C ASP A 17 12.70 -19.70 -19.29
N ASN A 18 13.15 -18.46 -19.38
CA ASN A 18 12.32 -17.24 -19.48
C ASN A 18 11.40 -16.97 -18.28
N GLU A 19 11.54 -17.69 -17.17
CA GLU A 19 10.85 -17.32 -15.95
C GLU A 19 11.50 -16.08 -15.33
N SER A 20 10.67 -15.15 -14.89
CA SER A 20 11.12 -13.91 -14.26
C SER A 20 10.75 -13.88 -12.78
N TYR A 21 11.66 -13.33 -11.99
CA TYR A 21 11.49 -13.20 -10.55
C TYR A 21 11.85 -11.79 -10.10
N ILE A 22 11.24 -11.37 -9.00
CA ILE A 22 11.64 -10.16 -8.29
C ILE A 22 12.43 -10.58 -7.05
N LEU A 23 13.64 -10.03 -6.91
CA LEU A 23 14.45 -10.18 -5.70
C LEU A 23 14.58 -8.82 -5.01
N GLN A 24 14.28 -8.78 -3.72
CA GLN A 24 14.36 -7.56 -2.92
C GLN A 24 15.35 -7.74 -1.76
N LYS A 25 16.29 -6.80 -1.66
CA LYS A 25 17.08 -6.59 -0.45
C LYS A 25 16.35 -5.60 0.43
N VAL A 26 15.89 -6.06 1.59
CA VAL A 26 15.12 -5.25 2.53
C VAL A 26 16.04 -4.24 3.23
N ASN A 27 15.61 -2.99 3.27
CA ASN A 27 16.33 -1.91 3.93
C ASN A 27 16.10 -1.94 5.45
N LYS A 28 16.98 -2.58 6.20
CA LYS A 28 16.91 -2.67 7.68
C LYS A 28 16.98 -1.32 8.40
N LYS A 29 17.40 -0.23 7.74
CA LYS A 29 17.35 1.12 8.34
C LYS A 29 15.93 1.69 8.37
N ALA A 30 15.13 1.39 7.34
CA ALA A 30 13.74 1.81 7.26
C ALA A 30 12.81 0.78 7.92
N ILE A 31 13.12 -0.50 7.77
CA ILE A 31 12.35 -1.64 8.27
C ILE A 31 13.11 -2.30 9.41
N LYS A 32 12.69 -2.00 10.64
CA LYS A 32 13.40 -2.50 11.85
C LYS A 32 13.22 -4.00 12.04
N ASN A 33 12.02 -4.51 11.81
CA ASN A 33 11.63 -5.90 12.08
C ASN A 33 11.15 -6.61 10.79
N PRO A 34 12.01 -6.94 9.83
CA PRO A 34 11.59 -7.54 8.57
C PRO A 34 10.91 -8.91 8.74
N LYS A 35 11.20 -9.65 9.81
CA LYS A 35 10.53 -10.93 10.12
C LYS A 35 9.06 -10.76 10.47
N GLU A 36 8.70 -9.69 11.19
CA GLU A 36 7.31 -9.37 11.51
C GLU A 36 6.53 -8.99 10.24
N ILE A 37 7.17 -8.27 9.31
CA ILE A 37 6.58 -8.01 7.99
C ILE A 37 6.31 -9.32 7.24
N MET A 38 7.29 -10.21 7.18
CA MET A 38 7.10 -11.50 6.49
C MET A 38 6.03 -12.36 7.18
N PHE A 39 5.91 -12.27 8.49
CA PHE A 39 4.80 -12.90 9.22
C PHE A 39 3.44 -12.32 8.77
N ASN A 40 3.29 -10.99 8.73
CA ASN A 40 2.07 -10.34 8.28
C ASN A 40 1.73 -10.73 6.83
N ILE A 41 2.73 -10.76 5.95
CA ILE A 41 2.56 -11.19 4.56
C ILE A 41 2.09 -12.64 4.49
N ASN A 42 2.70 -13.56 5.24
CA ASN A 42 2.30 -14.95 5.29
C ASN A 42 0.86 -15.14 5.80
N LEU A 43 0.49 -14.34 6.80
CA LEU A 43 -0.87 -14.34 7.31
C LEU A 43 -1.86 -13.82 6.27
N LEU A 44 -1.52 -12.71 5.58
CA LEU A 44 -2.30 -12.13 4.50
C LEU A 44 -2.56 -13.14 3.37
N TYR A 45 -1.54 -13.93 3.00
CA TYR A 45 -1.63 -14.90 1.91
C TYR A 45 -2.63 -16.04 2.14
N LYS A 46 -3.15 -16.18 3.35
CA LYS A 46 -4.28 -17.10 3.63
C LYS A 46 -5.62 -16.59 3.10
N TYR A 47 -5.71 -15.29 2.79
CA TYR A 47 -6.95 -14.60 2.41
C TYR A 47 -6.96 -14.13 0.96
N VAL A 48 -5.79 -13.83 0.38
CA VAL A 48 -5.69 -13.35 -1.00
C VAL A 48 -5.66 -14.50 -2.01
N ASP A 49 -6.06 -14.21 -3.25
CA ASP A 49 -6.14 -15.21 -4.32
C ASP A 49 -4.77 -15.46 -5.00
N ARG A 50 -4.72 -16.47 -5.91
CA ARG A 50 -3.50 -16.88 -6.64
C ARG A 50 -2.97 -15.84 -7.64
N LYS A 51 -3.66 -14.72 -7.85
CA LYS A 51 -3.17 -13.62 -8.71
C LYS A 51 -2.09 -12.80 -8.04
N TYR A 52 -1.95 -12.93 -6.72
CA TYR A 52 -0.90 -12.26 -5.96
C TYR A 52 0.45 -12.93 -6.18
N PRO A 53 1.57 -12.17 -6.13
CA PRO A 53 2.91 -12.71 -6.38
C PRO A 53 3.26 -13.83 -5.42
N GLU A 54 3.59 -15.02 -5.93
CA GLU A 54 4.02 -16.17 -5.12
C GLU A 54 5.44 -15.93 -4.60
N PHE A 55 5.63 -15.99 -3.27
CA PHE A 55 6.94 -15.85 -2.67
C PHE A 55 7.78 -17.12 -2.88
N LEU A 56 9.07 -16.91 -3.17
CA LEU A 56 10.04 -17.99 -3.23
C LEU A 56 10.38 -18.47 -1.82
N GLU A 57 10.51 -19.77 -1.67
CA GLU A 57 10.92 -20.38 -0.40
C GLU A 57 12.42 -20.71 -0.42
N CYS A 58 13.07 -20.46 0.70
CA CYS A 58 14.43 -20.84 1.01
C CYS A 58 14.43 -21.53 2.37
N GLU A 59 14.75 -22.81 2.44
CA GLU A 59 14.77 -23.60 3.67
C GLU A 59 13.47 -23.52 4.48
N GLY A 60 12.33 -23.61 3.79
CA GLY A 60 10.99 -23.53 4.39
C GLY A 60 10.58 -22.13 4.87
N LYS A 61 11.29 -21.07 4.47
CA LYS A 61 10.97 -19.68 4.76
C LYS A 61 10.86 -18.89 3.46
N ASN A 62 9.98 -17.93 3.42
CA ASN A 62 9.83 -17.01 2.28
C ASN A 62 10.79 -15.80 2.33
N PHE A 63 11.91 -15.95 3.02
CA PHE A 63 13.04 -15.00 3.09
C PHE A 63 14.34 -15.73 3.39
N ALA A 64 15.46 -15.07 3.07
CA ALA A 64 16.80 -15.48 3.45
C ALA A 64 17.52 -14.37 4.23
N GLU A 65 18.25 -14.74 5.27
CA GLU A 65 19.20 -13.86 5.96
C GLU A 65 20.62 -14.29 5.61
N THR A 66 21.42 -13.35 5.11
CA THR A 66 22.82 -13.55 4.76
C THR A 66 23.67 -12.46 5.43
N GLU A 67 24.99 -12.59 5.36
CA GLU A 67 25.92 -11.52 5.79
C GLU A 67 25.65 -10.19 5.07
N GLU A 68 25.20 -10.26 3.82
CA GLU A 68 24.86 -9.09 3.02
C GLU A 68 23.53 -8.43 3.39
N GLY A 69 22.62 -9.13 4.08
CA GLY A 69 21.35 -8.59 4.53
C GLY A 69 20.17 -9.56 4.50
N PHE A 70 18.98 -8.96 4.60
CA PHE A 70 17.71 -9.67 4.55
C PHE A 70 17.15 -9.61 3.12
N TRP A 71 16.81 -10.76 2.56
CA TRP A 71 16.36 -10.93 1.19
C TRP A 71 15.05 -11.66 1.13
N ARG A 72 14.19 -11.27 0.18
CA ARG A 72 12.99 -12.01 -0.22
C ARG A 72 12.85 -11.98 -1.72
N GLY A 73 12.21 -13.00 -2.27
CA GLY A 73 11.95 -13.09 -3.69
C GLY A 73 10.52 -13.55 -3.94
N TYR A 74 9.99 -13.18 -5.11
CA TYR A 74 8.68 -13.65 -5.56
C TYR A 74 8.61 -13.71 -7.08
N ARG A 75 7.69 -14.54 -7.59
CA ARG A 75 7.50 -14.70 -9.02
C ARG A 75 7.02 -13.37 -9.63
N TYR A 76 7.64 -12.97 -10.72
CA TYR A 76 7.21 -11.80 -11.48
C TYR A 76 5.89 -12.11 -12.20
N ILE A 77 4.94 -11.19 -12.15
CA ILE A 77 3.69 -11.30 -12.89
C ILE A 77 3.92 -10.76 -14.29
N GLU A 78 3.95 -11.66 -15.28
CA GLU A 78 4.17 -11.29 -16.68
C GLU A 78 2.99 -10.43 -17.20
N ASN A 79 3.25 -9.67 -18.25
CA ASN A 79 2.32 -8.71 -18.84
C ASN A 79 1.72 -7.69 -17.87
N SER A 80 2.37 -7.46 -16.70
CA SER A 80 1.93 -6.48 -15.71
C SER A 80 2.77 -5.21 -15.74
N ALA A 81 2.15 -4.08 -15.37
CA ALA A 81 2.83 -2.81 -15.15
C ALA A 81 2.30 -2.11 -13.89
N ALA A 82 3.21 -1.39 -13.23
CA ALA A 82 2.89 -0.45 -12.16
C ALA A 82 3.15 0.98 -12.68
N TYR A 83 2.26 1.91 -12.39
CA TYR A 83 2.32 3.29 -12.87
C TYR A 83 2.41 4.26 -11.69
N GLU A 84 3.28 5.25 -11.77
CA GLU A 84 3.34 6.34 -10.75
C GLU A 84 2.09 7.23 -10.81
N LYS A 85 1.47 7.35 -12.00
CA LYS A 85 0.19 8.01 -12.23
C LYS A 85 -0.68 7.13 -13.11
N MET A 86 -1.95 6.98 -12.78
CA MET A 86 -2.87 6.17 -13.60
C MET A 86 -3.00 6.76 -15.00
N PRO A 87 -2.78 5.96 -16.06
CA PRO A 87 -2.72 6.45 -17.45
C PRO A 87 -4.06 6.99 -17.97
N ASP A 88 -5.19 6.44 -17.50
CA ASP A 88 -6.54 6.78 -17.96
C ASP A 88 -7.61 6.59 -16.88
N LEU A 89 -8.85 6.93 -17.19
CA LEU A 89 -9.98 6.79 -16.25
C LEU A 89 -10.33 5.33 -15.95
N LYS A 90 -10.07 4.40 -16.88
CA LYS A 90 -10.24 2.97 -16.64
C LYS A 90 -9.26 2.50 -15.56
N SER A 91 -8.00 2.89 -15.65
CA SER A 91 -6.98 2.56 -14.66
C SER A 91 -7.30 3.14 -13.27
N VAL A 92 -7.91 4.33 -13.22
CA VAL A 92 -8.37 4.93 -11.96
C VAL A 92 -9.54 4.11 -11.36
N TYR A 93 -10.47 3.65 -12.20
CA TYR A 93 -11.52 2.72 -11.75
C TYR A 93 -10.92 1.42 -11.22
N GLU A 94 -9.95 0.86 -11.94
CA GLU A 94 -9.27 -0.39 -11.56
C GLU A 94 -8.43 -0.26 -10.28
N LEU A 95 -7.85 0.91 -10.00
CA LEU A 95 -7.22 1.22 -8.71
C LEU A 95 -8.25 1.05 -7.57
N GLY A 96 -9.43 1.66 -7.71
CA GLY A 96 -10.52 1.52 -6.73
C GLY A 96 -11.00 0.08 -6.61
N ARG A 97 -11.26 -0.59 -7.74
CA ARG A 97 -11.76 -1.97 -7.78
C ARG A 97 -10.77 -2.95 -7.14
N THR A 98 -9.49 -2.80 -7.42
CA THR A 98 -8.45 -3.67 -6.86
C THR A 98 -8.31 -3.49 -5.35
N LEU A 99 -8.42 -2.25 -4.84
CA LEU A 99 -8.49 -2.00 -3.41
C LEU A 99 -9.75 -2.58 -2.77
N GLY A 100 -10.92 -2.36 -3.37
CA GLY A 100 -12.19 -2.93 -2.88
C GLY A 100 -12.12 -4.45 -2.80
N LYS A 101 -11.56 -5.09 -3.84
CA LYS A 101 -11.32 -6.54 -3.85
C LYS A 101 -10.38 -6.99 -2.73
N PHE A 102 -9.28 -6.26 -2.48
CA PHE A 102 -8.37 -6.55 -1.38
C PHE A 102 -9.10 -6.49 -0.02
N HIS A 103 -9.87 -5.43 0.24
CA HIS A 103 -10.65 -5.31 1.46
C HIS A 103 -11.71 -6.41 1.62
N HIS A 104 -12.38 -6.79 0.53
CA HIS A 104 -13.36 -7.88 0.55
C HIS A 104 -12.70 -9.23 0.89
N MET A 105 -11.58 -9.56 0.24
CA MET A 105 -10.85 -10.80 0.53
C MET A 105 -10.33 -10.89 1.97
N THR A 106 -9.96 -9.75 2.56
CA THR A 106 -9.40 -9.68 3.93
C THR A 106 -10.45 -9.37 5.00
N GLU A 107 -11.74 -9.27 4.64
CA GLU A 107 -12.81 -8.86 5.56
C GLU A 107 -12.93 -9.78 6.79
N SER A 108 -12.74 -11.08 6.61
CA SER A 108 -12.80 -12.10 7.67
C SER A 108 -11.49 -12.25 8.45
N ALA A 109 -10.42 -11.56 8.05
CA ALA A 109 -9.14 -11.66 8.72
C ALA A 109 -9.18 -10.96 10.09
N CYS A 110 -8.62 -11.63 11.10
CA CYS A 110 -8.47 -11.08 12.45
C CYS A 110 -7.32 -10.05 12.45
N ALA A 111 -7.67 -8.76 12.45
CA ALA A 111 -6.70 -7.68 12.32
C ALA A 111 -5.70 -7.62 13.48
N GLU A 112 -6.10 -8.07 14.68
CA GLU A 112 -5.25 -8.10 15.88
C GLU A 112 -4.09 -9.10 15.77
N GLN A 113 -4.13 -10.04 14.84
CA GLN A 113 -3.04 -10.99 14.60
C GLN A 113 -1.88 -10.37 13.80
N PHE A 114 -2.10 -9.22 13.16
CA PHE A 114 -1.07 -8.55 12.38
C PHE A 114 -0.20 -7.66 13.28
N TYR A 115 1.12 -7.82 13.19
CA TYR A 115 2.06 -6.95 13.88
C TYR A 115 1.90 -5.50 13.42
N ALA A 116 1.76 -4.58 14.37
CA ALA A 116 1.71 -3.15 14.08
C ALA A 116 3.13 -2.61 13.91
N MET A 117 3.49 -2.22 12.69
CA MET A 117 4.79 -1.61 12.37
C MET A 117 4.96 -0.24 13.01
N ASP A 118 3.93 0.58 12.93
CA ASP A 118 3.76 1.86 13.60
C ASP A 118 2.27 2.00 13.97
N PRO A 119 1.89 1.83 15.24
CA PRO A 119 0.49 1.94 15.67
C PRO A 119 -0.15 3.32 15.37
N ASP A 120 0.69 4.34 15.14
CA ASP A 120 0.26 5.69 14.82
C ASP A 120 0.44 6.04 13.34
N PHE A 121 0.66 5.05 12.46
CA PHE A 121 1.05 5.27 11.06
C PHE A 121 0.12 6.24 10.31
N HIS A 122 -1.19 6.02 10.37
CA HIS A 122 -2.21 6.91 9.79
C HIS A 122 -2.99 7.71 10.84
N ASN A 123 -2.52 7.78 12.09
CA ASN A 123 -3.18 8.56 13.13
C ASN A 123 -2.91 10.06 12.95
N THR A 124 -3.62 10.66 12.01
CA THR A 124 -3.48 12.08 11.65
C THR A 124 -3.70 13.00 12.85
N TYR A 125 -4.64 12.67 13.75
CA TYR A 125 -4.88 13.47 14.95
C TYR A 125 -3.66 13.54 15.88
N LYS A 126 -3.04 12.41 16.17
CA LYS A 126 -1.79 12.37 16.97
C LYS A 126 -0.64 13.10 16.27
N ARG A 127 -0.55 12.98 14.93
CA ARG A 127 0.48 13.69 14.15
C ARG A 127 0.28 15.20 14.18
N ILE A 128 -0.95 15.69 14.01
CA ILE A 128 -1.27 17.12 14.13
C ILE A 128 -0.95 17.65 15.55
N LYS A 129 -1.23 16.87 16.60
CA LYS A 129 -0.86 17.25 17.96
C LYS A 129 0.65 17.42 18.15
N LYS A 130 1.46 16.52 17.57
CA LYS A 130 2.91 16.58 17.64
C LYS A 130 3.46 17.81 16.91
N LEU A 131 2.83 18.26 15.83
CA LEU A 131 3.27 19.42 15.05
C LEU A 131 3.20 20.74 15.82
N LYS A 132 2.32 20.87 16.83
CA LYS A 132 2.26 22.08 17.68
C LYS A 132 3.60 22.47 18.32
N TYR A 133 4.50 21.50 18.54
CA TYR A 133 5.83 21.76 19.09
C TYR A 133 6.81 22.36 18.08
N TYR A 134 6.44 22.42 16.81
CA TYR A 134 7.25 22.89 15.70
C TYR A 134 6.63 24.10 15.00
N GLU A 135 5.67 24.79 15.66
CA GLU A 135 5.07 26.01 15.11
C GLU A 135 6.17 27.04 14.82
N SER A 136 6.21 27.49 13.57
CA SER A 136 7.07 28.59 13.13
C SER A 136 6.29 29.53 12.23
N GLU A 137 6.67 30.81 12.23
CA GLU A 137 6.05 31.82 11.36
C GLU A 137 6.16 31.46 9.89
N LYS A 138 7.20 30.70 9.51
CA LYS A 138 7.43 30.24 8.13
C LYS A 138 6.31 29.37 7.57
N TYR A 139 5.58 28.63 8.42
CA TYR A 139 4.56 27.65 8.02
C TYR A 139 3.17 27.98 8.58
N CYS A 140 2.88 29.26 8.83
CA CYS A 140 1.62 29.67 9.45
C CYS A 140 0.38 29.27 8.64
N ASN A 141 0.45 29.31 7.30
CA ASN A 141 -0.67 28.93 6.43
C ASN A 141 -0.93 27.41 6.48
N GLU A 142 0.13 26.59 6.48
CA GLU A 142 0.05 25.14 6.59
C GLU A 142 -0.52 24.74 7.97
N PHE A 143 -0.10 25.38 9.04
CA PHE A 143 -0.65 25.17 10.38
C PHE A 143 -2.13 25.58 10.45
N ALA A 144 -2.52 26.71 9.87
CA ALA A 144 -3.91 27.15 9.81
C ALA A 144 -4.78 26.13 9.06
N PHE A 145 -4.30 25.62 7.91
CA PHE A 145 -4.95 24.56 7.16
C PHE A 145 -5.13 23.29 8.00
N LEU A 146 -4.05 22.79 8.61
CA LEU A 146 -4.09 21.58 9.45
C LEU A 146 -5.04 21.73 10.65
N ASN A 147 -5.07 22.89 11.29
CA ASN A 147 -6.01 23.17 12.38
C ASN A 147 -7.46 23.17 11.91
N ASN A 148 -7.75 23.70 10.70
CA ASN A 148 -9.07 23.63 10.10
C ASN A 148 -9.50 22.19 9.76
N MET A 149 -8.54 21.34 9.31
CA MET A 149 -8.79 19.92 8.99
C MET A 149 -9.03 19.07 10.26
N LYS A 150 -8.51 19.48 11.41
CA LYS A 150 -8.60 18.75 12.67
C LYS A 150 -10.04 18.31 13.03
N LYS A 151 -11.05 19.15 12.76
CA LYS A 151 -12.47 18.84 13.01
C LYS A 151 -12.97 17.62 12.21
N TYR A 152 -12.46 17.41 10.99
CA TYR A 152 -12.83 16.26 10.15
C TYR A 152 -12.15 14.99 10.63
N VAL A 153 -10.88 15.09 11.02
CA VAL A 153 -10.12 13.96 11.58
C VAL A 153 -10.74 13.49 12.90
N LEU A 154 -11.15 14.41 13.77
CA LEU A 154 -11.85 14.08 15.02
C LEU A 154 -13.15 13.30 14.78
N LYS A 155 -13.94 13.69 13.78
CA LYS A 155 -15.18 12.97 13.42
C LYS A 155 -14.93 11.50 13.05
N LEU A 156 -13.77 11.18 12.44
CA LEU A 156 -13.41 9.78 12.14
C LEU A 156 -13.09 9.00 13.42
N THR A 157 -12.39 9.62 14.38
CA THR A 157 -12.05 8.96 15.66
C THR A 157 -13.27 8.75 16.55
N GLU A 158 -14.29 9.62 16.45
CA GLU A 158 -15.55 9.54 17.21
C GLU A 158 -16.51 8.46 16.68
N LYS A 159 -16.37 8.04 15.42
CA LYS A 159 -17.30 7.10 14.77
C LYS A 159 -17.14 5.64 15.16
N ASN A 160 -16.14 5.29 15.95
CA ASN A 160 -15.85 3.91 16.35
C ASN A 160 -15.89 2.92 15.15
N LEU A 161 -15.19 3.28 14.07
CA LEU A 161 -15.16 2.48 12.85
C LEU A 161 -14.45 1.13 13.13
N PRO A 162 -14.88 0.04 12.48
CA PRO A 162 -14.25 -1.26 12.68
C PRO A 162 -12.79 -1.25 12.21
N VAL A 163 -11.92 -1.79 13.06
CA VAL A 163 -10.52 -2.04 12.72
C VAL A 163 -10.46 -3.30 11.86
N LYS A 164 -9.78 -3.21 10.73
CA LYS A 164 -9.66 -4.26 9.72
C LYS A 164 -8.21 -4.40 9.27
N VAL A 165 -7.92 -5.37 8.42
CA VAL A 165 -6.62 -5.47 7.75
C VAL A 165 -6.56 -4.44 6.63
N THR A 166 -5.58 -3.55 6.68
CA THR A 166 -5.37 -2.47 5.72
C THR A 166 -4.02 -2.59 5.03
N HIS A 167 -3.94 -2.09 3.80
CA HIS A 167 -2.69 -2.05 3.03
C HIS A 167 -1.74 -0.96 3.54
N ASN A 168 -2.30 0.19 3.91
CA ASN A 168 -1.62 1.38 4.44
C ASN A 168 -0.62 2.09 3.51
N ASP A 169 -0.50 1.67 2.25
CA ASP A 169 0.29 2.37 1.22
C ASP A 169 -0.39 2.18 -0.16
N VAL A 170 -1.61 2.71 -0.28
CA VAL A 170 -2.45 2.58 -1.50
C VAL A 170 -2.09 3.67 -2.50
N LYS A 171 -0.92 3.54 -3.10
CA LYS A 171 -0.51 4.42 -4.20
C LYS A 171 -0.64 3.73 -5.56
N CYS A 172 -0.72 4.51 -6.64
CA CYS A 172 -0.87 3.99 -8.00
C CYS A 172 0.17 2.91 -8.33
N SER A 173 1.44 3.13 -7.95
CA SER A 173 2.52 2.18 -8.21
C SER A 173 2.47 0.90 -7.38
N ASN A 174 1.54 0.78 -6.42
CA ASN A 174 1.31 -0.44 -5.64
C ASN A 174 0.11 -1.25 -6.16
N VAL A 175 -0.43 -0.90 -7.32
CA VAL A 175 -1.41 -1.70 -8.06
C VAL A 175 -0.81 -2.14 -9.38
N LEU A 176 -0.80 -3.44 -9.63
CA LEU A 176 -0.43 -3.99 -10.93
C LEU A 176 -1.63 -4.01 -11.85
N LEU A 177 -1.45 -3.44 -13.03
CA LEU A 177 -2.40 -3.50 -14.13
C LEU A 177 -1.84 -4.37 -15.25
N ASP A 178 -2.71 -5.01 -16.02
CA ASP A 178 -2.37 -5.60 -17.31
C ASP A 178 -1.91 -4.49 -18.26
N LYS A 179 -0.80 -4.70 -18.97
CA LYS A 179 -0.18 -3.69 -19.83
C LYS A 179 -1.02 -3.28 -21.04
N GLU A 180 -1.85 -4.21 -21.54
CA GLU A 180 -2.61 -4.01 -22.76
C GLU A 180 -4.01 -3.51 -22.46
N THR A 181 -4.65 -4.15 -21.48
CA THR A 181 -6.05 -3.88 -21.16
C THR A 181 -6.24 -2.84 -20.07
N HIS A 182 -5.22 -2.59 -19.25
CA HIS A 182 -5.27 -1.80 -18.02
C HIS A 182 -6.22 -2.36 -16.96
N ASP A 183 -6.59 -3.63 -17.03
CA ASP A 183 -7.36 -4.29 -15.99
C ASP A 183 -6.52 -4.48 -14.73
N GLY A 184 -7.12 -4.28 -13.56
CA GLY A 184 -6.45 -4.48 -12.27
C GLY A 184 -6.16 -5.96 -12.02
N ILE A 185 -4.91 -6.29 -11.77
CA ILE A 185 -4.46 -7.66 -11.45
C ILE A 185 -4.49 -7.87 -9.94
N CYS A 186 -3.66 -7.15 -9.21
CA CYS A 186 -3.55 -7.25 -7.75
C CYS A 186 -2.85 -6.03 -7.14
N MET A 187 -2.92 -5.92 -5.83
CA MET A 187 -2.05 -5.02 -5.04
C MET A 187 -0.71 -5.68 -4.77
N ILE A 188 0.33 -4.87 -4.60
CA ILE A 188 1.70 -5.28 -4.26
C ILE A 188 2.27 -4.37 -3.17
N ASP A 189 3.45 -4.71 -2.63
CA ASP A 189 4.18 -3.97 -1.60
C ASP A 189 3.46 -3.96 -0.24
N PHE A 190 3.33 -5.16 0.33
CA PHE A 190 2.64 -5.40 1.60
C PHE A 190 3.48 -5.10 2.85
N ASP A 191 4.52 -4.29 2.74
CA ASP A 191 5.40 -3.96 3.87
C ASP A 191 4.70 -3.17 4.98
N SER A 192 3.60 -2.51 4.66
CA SER A 192 2.79 -1.73 5.60
C SER A 192 1.49 -2.40 6.01
N VAL A 193 1.23 -3.64 5.57
CA VAL A 193 0.00 -4.36 5.92
C VAL A 193 -0.07 -4.63 7.43
N MET A 194 -1.10 -4.07 8.05
CA MET A 194 -1.40 -4.23 9.48
C MET A 194 -2.86 -3.85 9.76
N SER A 195 -3.24 -3.86 11.04
CA SER A 195 -4.56 -3.37 11.47
C SER A 195 -4.73 -1.86 11.22
N GLY A 196 -5.91 -1.45 10.72
CA GLY A 196 -6.20 -0.06 10.44
C GLY A 196 -7.68 0.17 10.10
N LEU A 197 -7.99 1.35 9.57
CA LEU A 197 -9.34 1.70 9.12
C LEU A 197 -9.37 1.74 7.59
N TYR A 198 -10.33 1.09 6.96
CA TYR A 198 -10.50 1.10 5.49
C TYR A 198 -10.54 2.50 4.89
N VAL A 199 -11.04 3.48 5.64
CA VAL A 199 -11.07 4.89 5.20
C VAL A 199 -9.67 5.48 4.98
N TYR A 200 -8.63 4.96 5.65
CA TYR A 200 -7.26 5.40 5.43
C TYR A 200 -6.76 4.92 4.07
N ASP A 201 -6.96 3.64 3.76
CA ASP A 201 -6.61 3.07 2.46
C ASP A 201 -7.38 3.75 1.33
N PHE A 202 -8.70 3.92 1.51
CA PHE A 202 -9.53 4.61 0.52
C PHE A 202 -9.06 6.05 0.28
N GLY A 203 -8.73 6.79 1.35
CA GLY A 203 -8.21 8.15 1.26
C GLY A 203 -6.84 8.23 0.59
N ASP A 204 -5.96 7.27 0.87
CA ASP A 204 -4.62 7.22 0.28
C ASP A 204 -4.67 6.89 -1.22
N GLY A 205 -5.52 5.94 -1.62
CA GLY A 205 -5.77 5.64 -3.03
C GLY A 205 -6.37 6.83 -3.79
N ALA A 206 -7.34 7.54 -3.18
CA ALA A 206 -7.89 8.77 -3.76
C ALA A 206 -6.83 9.87 -3.91
N ARG A 207 -5.99 10.07 -2.91
CA ARG A 207 -4.86 11.01 -2.95
C ARG A 207 -3.89 10.67 -4.09
N SER A 208 -3.59 9.39 -4.27
CA SER A 208 -2.63 8.94 -5.29
C SER A 208 -3.22 8.96 -6.70
N GLY A 209 -4.48 8.49 -6.86
CA GLY A 209 -5.11 8.29 -8.17
C GLY A 209 -5.88 9.49 -8.71
N CYS A 210 -6.29 10.44 -7.84
CA CYS A 210 -7.22 11.50 -8.21
C CYS A 210 -6.60 12.91 -8.23
N ILE A 211 -5.27 13.02 -8.23
CA ILE A 211 -4.57 14.30 -8.37
C ILE A 211 -4.07 14.46 -9.80
N THR A 212 -4.40 15.61 -10.42
CA THR A 212 -3.90 16.03 -11.72
C THR A 212 -3.36 17.45 -11.59
N ASP A 213 -2.10 17.68 -11.96
CA ASP A 213 -1.44 18.99 -11.87
C ASP A 213 -1.59 19.68 -10.50
N ASN A 214 -1.41 18.90 -9.43
CA ASN A 214 -1.59 19.28 -8.02
C ASN A 214 -3.02 19.71 -7.64
N LEU A 215 -4.01 19.44 -8.48
CA LEU A 215 -5.42 19.67 -8.19
C LEU A 215 -6.18 18.35 -8.04
N PHE A 216 -7.15 18.34 -7.16
CA PHE A 216 -8.04 17.20 -7.00
C PHE A 216 -9.04 17.12 -8.15
N ASP A 217 -9.01 15.98 -8.88
CA ASP A 217 -9.89 15.72 -10.02
C ASP A 217 -11.12 14.93 -9.57
N ILE A 218 -12.28 15.60 -9.56
CA ILE A 218 -13.54 15.02 -9.13
C ILE A 218 -14.04 13.90 -10.06
N ASN A 219 -13.70 13.92 -11.35
CA ASN A 219 -14.11 12.90 -12.30
C ASN A 219 -13.31 11.61 -12.06
N LYS A 220 -12.00 11.73 -11.82
CA LYS A 220 -11.17 10.62 -11.38
C LYS A 220 -11.67 10.05 -10.06
N PHE A 221 -12.00 10.90 -9.08
CA PHE A 221 -12.52 10.45 -7.80
C PHE A 221 -13.82 9.67 -7.94
N LYS A 222 -14.76 10.14 -8.79
CA LYS A 222 -16.00 9.40 -9.07
C LYS A 222 -15.67 8.00 -9.62
N LYS A 223 -14.75 7.89 -10.58
CA LYS A 223 -14.35 6.60 -11.17
C LYS A 223 -13.67 5.70 -10.17
N TYR A 224 -12.80 6.24 -9.33
CA TYR A 224 -12.16 5.52 -8.24
C TYR A 224 -13.20 4.95 -7.25
N ALA A 225 -14.15 5.79 -6.82
CA ALA A 225 -15.21 5.38 -5.92
C ALA A 225 -16.16 4.34 -6.55
N GLU A 226 -16.55 4.53 -7.83
CA GLU A 226 -17.31 3.52 -8.59
C GLU A 226 -16.59 2.16 -8.59
N GLY A 227 -15.28 2.14 -8.85
CA GLY A 227 -14.48 0.92 -8.83
C GLY A 227 -14.46 0.28 -7.43
N TYR A 228 -14.20 1.07 -6.40
CA TYR A 228 -14.15 0.56 -5.03
C TYR A 228 -15.46 -0.07 -4.57
N PHE A 229 -16.59 0.59 -4.81
CA PHE A 229 -17.92 0.12 -4.40
C PHE A 229 -18.54 -0.92 -5.33
N SER A 230 -17.86 -1.31 -6.41
CA SER A 230 -18.28 -2.43 -7.28
C SER A 230 -17.96 -3.81 -6.69
N MET A 231 -17.25 -3.88 -5.58
CA MET A 231 -16.76 -5.11 -4.94
C MET A 231 -17.52 -5.47 -3.66
#